data_1c233114d628acd6f7efaf7dee3a570c
#
_entry.id   1c233114d628acd6f7efaf7dee3a570c
#
_cell.length_a   1.000
_cell.length_b   1.000
_cell.length_c   1.000
_cell.angle_alpha   90.00
_cell.angle_beta   90.00
_cell.angle_gamma   90.00
#
_symmetry.space_group_name_H-M   'P 1'
#
loop_
_entity.id
_entity.type
_entity.pdbx_description
1 polymer ?
#
loop_
_entity_poly.entity_id
_entity_poly.type
_entity_poly.pdbx_seq_one_letter_code
_entity_poly.pdbx_strand_id
1 'polypeptide(L)'
;MSNQILIVGSGVNGLVLAKLLQQRDIPFLILEKNSQFFENPERTVALTNDSIRFLNTLDKNLDINAWATPVNNMLLYQDTELNLSLNKDEQKISTICQLDTLHSQMLKGLEKKIIMGQEINAMKESERSITLHTESKSYKGAMAFGCDGINSTLRGLSEFVVDEWYYGQKAYVALVEAEHKNEAHQFFSQSGTLAFLPLSLDKQYYSIIFCTNVTTDPLNELNTLIKNNAKHLNIGEVKSISGGHDLKHHSAKSLHSGRVVLCGDAGNSFHPMAGQGLNLGIGDAMHIADNLDKIISGNLPAMNDYSAKRNTKNAQMTWIIQSLFGAFGNSVGLSKSVLNEGMKFLDKFPKAKEKIIEFANKN
;
A
#
# COMPACT_ATOMS: atom_id res chain seq x y z
N MET A 1 14.92 28.91 16.06
CA MET A 1 15.08 27.43 15.89
C MET A 1 14.23 27.04 14.69
N SER A 2 14.71 26.18 13.82
CA SER A 2 13.90 25.76 12.66
C SER A 2 12.79 24.81 13.15
N ASN A 3 11.55 25.27 13.12
CA ASN A 3 10.38 24.43 13.41
C ASN A 3 9.96 23.60 12.18
N GLN A 4 10.84 23.56 11.18
CA GLN A 4 10.58 22.85 9.91
C GLN A 4 10.56 21.35 10.14
N ILE A 5 9.60 20.67 9.54
CA ILE A 5 9.51 19.21 9.49
C ILE A 5 10.19 18.72 8.21
N LEU A 6 10.96 17.65 8.31
CA LEU A 6 11.56 16.98 7.16
C LEU A 6 10.77 15.73 6.82
N ILE A 7 10.39 15.58 5.55
CA ILE A 7 9.79 14.36 5.01
C ILE A 7 10.80 13.76 4.04
N VAL A 8 11.15 12.51 4.22
CA VAL A 8 12.02 11.76 3.29
C VAL A 8 11.17 10.82 2.47
N GLY A 9 11.19 11.05 1.15
CA GLY A 9 10.36 10.34 0.18
C GLY A 9 9.12 11.12 -0.25
N SER A 10 8.95 11.29 -1.56
CA SER A 10 7.83 11.98 -2.21
C SER A 10 6.78 11.03 -2.80
N GLY A 11 6.75 9.77 -2.36
CA GLY A 11 5.67 8.84 -2.68
C GLY A 11 4.34 9.29 -2.06
N VAL A 12 3.22 8.61 -2.41
CA VAL A 12 1.88 9.01 -1.97
C VAL A 12 1.81 9.23 -0.45
N ASN A 13 2.39 8.37 0.38
CA ASN A 13 2.39 8.54 1.84
C ASN A 13 3.11 9.82 2.28
N GLY A 14 4.24 10.16 1.64
CA GLY A 14 4.96 11.41 1.91
C GLY A 14 4.15 12.64 1.52
N LEU A 15 3.46 12.58 0.36
CA LEU A 15 2.58 13.66 -0.10
C LEU A 15 1.34 13.81 0.78
N VAL A 16 0.76 12.71 1.27
CA VAL A 16 -0.37 12.73 2.24
C VAL A 16 0.04 13.45 3.50
N LEU A 17 1.20 13.11 4.07
CA LEU A 17 1.72 13.79 5.25
C LEU A 17 2.06 15.27 4.97
N ALA A 18 2.59 15.57 3.81
CA ALA A 18 2.87 16.95 3.39
C ALA A 18 1.58 17.80 3.27
N LYS A 19 0.51 17.24 2.69
CA LYS A 19 -0.82 17.90 2.65
C LYS A 19 -1.36 18.14 4.05
N LEU A 20 -1.20 17.18 4.95
CA LEU A 20 -1.59 17.34 6.35
C LEU A 20 -0.85 18.50 7.03
N LEU A 21 0.49 18.58 6.86
CA LEU A 21 1.30 19.66 7.40
C LEU A 21 0.92 21.01 6.75
N GLN A 22 0.68 21.03 5.43
CA GLN A 22 0.24 22.22 4.71
C GLN A 22 -1.10 22.74 5.25
N GLN A 23 -2.07 21.86 5.49
CA GLN A 23 -3.39 22.22 6.01
C GLN A 23 -3.32 22.83 7.44
N ARG A 24 -2.27 22.50 8.19
CA ARG A 24 -2.02 22.99 9.56
C ARG A 24 -1.02 24.14 9.60
N ASP A 25 -0.62 24.71 8.46
CA ASP A 25 0.37 25.77 8.33
C ASP A 25 1.72 25.46 9.01
N ILE A 26 2.08 24.17 9.10
CA ILE A 26 3.34 23.71 9.67
C ILE A 26 4.41 23.74 8.59
N PRO A 27 5.55 24.42 8.79
CA PRO A 27 6.64 24.46 7.81
C PRO A 27 7.24 23.07 7.60
N PHE A 28 7.41 22.66 6.33
CA PHE A 28 8.02 21.38 5.97
C PHE A 28 8.81 21.46 4.68
N LEU A 29 9.62 20.43 4.47
CA LEU A 29 10.40 20.19 3.27
C LEU A 29 10.39 18.71 2.96
N ILE A 30 10.22 18.35 1.67
CA ILE A 30 10.28 16.97 1.19
C ILE A 30 11.63 16.76 0.50
N LEU A 31 12.34 15.72 0.89
CA LEU A 31 13.61 15.31 0.31
C LEU A 31 13.39 14.02 -0.48
N GLU A 32 13.60 14.08 -1.78
CA GLU A 32 13.42 12.94 -2.70
C GLU A 32 14.77 12.56 -3.30
N LYS A 33 15.15 11.28 -3.21
CA LYS A 33 16.42 10.78 -3.73
C LYS A 33 16.52 10.79 -5.25
N ASN A 34 15.39 10.52 -5.93
CA ASN A 34 15.36 10.48 -7.38
C ASN A 34 15.41 11.90 -7.96
N SER A 35 15.98 12.05 -9.15
CA SER A 35 16.05 13.32 -9.89
C SER A 35 14.73 13.65 -10.61
N GLN A 36 13.86 12.66 -10.78
CA GLN A 36 12.54 12.77 -11.39
C GLN A 36 11.58 11.77 -10.74
N PHE A 37 10.28 12.00 -10.87
CA PHE A 37 9.27 11.02 -10.42
C PHE A 37 9.31 9.78 -11.33
N PHE A 38 9.14 8.63 -10.72
CA PHE A 38 9.02 7.37 -11.45
C PHE A 38 7.57 7.18 -11.86
N GLU A 39 7.35 6.95 -13.15
CA GLU A 39 6.04 6.67 -13.73
C GLU A 39 5.93 5.18 -14.08
N ASN A 40 4.81 4.58 -13.69
CA ASN A 40 4.42 3.24 -14.09
C ASN A 40 2.89 3.17 -14.22
N PRO A 41 2.35 3.43 -15.43
CA PRO A 41 0.91 3.53 -15.66
C PRO A 41 0.16 2.19 -15.43
N GLU A 42 0.87 1.06 -15.40
CA GLU A 42 0.27 -0.25 -15.13
C GLU A 42 0.01 -0.46 -13.63
N ARG A 43 0.66 0.33 -12.78
CA ARG A 43 0.55 0.18 -11.34
C ARG A 43 -0.72 0.83 -10.80
N THR A 44 -1.56 0.03 -10.19
CA THR A 44 -2.82 0.46 -9.57
C THR A 44 -2.83 0.21 -8.07
N VAL A 45 -3.74 0.90 -7.39
CA VAL A 45 -4.01 0.73 -5.97
C VAL A 45 -5.51 0.61 -5.74
N ALA A 46 -5.87 -0.19 -4.74
CA ALA A 46 -7.24 -0.31 -4.25
C ALA A 46 -7.38 0.56 -2.99
N LEU A 47 -8.10 1.66 -3.09
CA LEU A 47 -8.34 2.55 -1.95
C LEU A 47 -9.57 2.11 -1.17
N THR A 48 -9.44 2.09 0.16
CA THR A 48 -10.58 1.90 1.06
C THR A 48 -11.41 3.16 1.16
N ASN A 49 -12.68 3.02 1.58
CA ASN A 49 -13.56 4.17 1.77
C ASN A 49 -13.02 5.12 2.86
N ASP A 50 -12.36 4.59 3.91
CA ASP A 50 -11.73 5.41 4.95
C ASP A 50 -10.56 6.23 4.40
N SER A 51 -9.69 5.59 3.59
CA SER A 51 -8.60 6.28 2.91
C SER A 51 -9.11 7.42 2.04
N ILE A 52 -10.13 7.17 1.21
CA ILE A 52 -10.72 8.18 0.33
C ILE A 52 -11.29 9.35 1.14
N ARG A 53 -12.05 9.05 2.22
CA ARG A 53 -12.59 10.11 3.09
C ARG A 53 -11.48 10.98 3.66
N PHE A 54 -10.43 10.38 4.17
CA PHE A 54 -9.31 11.12 4.74
C PHE A 54 -8.60 11.97 3.67
N LEU A 55 -8.26 11.40 2.51
CA LEU A 55 -7.61 12.14 1.42
C LEU A 55 -8.44 13.36 0.98
N ASN A 56 -9.77 13.22 0.89
CA ASN A 56 -10.67 14.32 0.56
C ASN A 56 -10.72 15.41 1.64
N THR A 57 -10.40 15.09 2.91
CA THR A 57 -10.28 16.13 3.95
C THR A 57 -9.01 16.96 3.81
N LEU A 58 -7.95 16.38 3.22
CA LEU A 58 -6.66 17.06 3.04
C LEU A 58 -6.66 18.01 1.85
N ASP A 59 -7.43 17.68 0.81
CA ASP A 59 -7.56 18.53 -0.37
C ASP A 59 -9.01 18.50 -0.87
N LYS A 60 -9.72 19.64 -0.72
CA LYS A 60 -11.13 19.76 -1.12
C LYS A 60 -11.36 19.64 -2.64
N ASN A 61 -10.30 19.82 -3.44
CA ASN A 61 -10.36 19.67 -4.89
C ASN A 61 -10.08 18.24 -5.34
N LEU A 62 -9.75 17.35 -4.43
CA LEU A 62 -9.48 15.95 -4.71
C LEU A 62 -10.79 15.17 -4.75
N ASP A 63 -11.37 15.01 -5.93
CA ASP A 63 -12.52 14.12 -6.13
C ASP A 63 -12.05 12.79 -6.75
N ILE A 64 -11.63 11.87 -5.88
CA ILE A 64 -11.14 10.55 -6.31
C ILE A 64 -12.22 9.79 -7.09
N ASN A 65 -13.50 9.94 -6.74
CA ASN A 65 -14.58 9.21 -7.39
C ASN A 65 -14.83 9.66 -8.84
N ALA A 66 -14.38 10.85 -9.22
CA ALA A 66 -14.54 11.36 -10.57
C ALA A 66 -13.63 10.67 -11.61
N TRP A 67 -12.53 10.05 -11.17
CA TRP A 67 -11.52 9.46 -12.08
C TRP A 67 -11.04 8.06 -11.67
N ALA A 68 -11.59 7.50 -10.61
CA ALA A 68 -11.25 6.16 -10.14
C ALA A 68 -12.45 5.21 -10.31
N THR A 69 -12.18 3.93 -10.43
CA THR A 69 -13.18 2.89 -10.72
C THR A 69 -13.68 2.25 -9.43
N PRO A 70 -14.99 2.29 -9.14
CA PRO A 70 -15.53 1.61 -7.98
C PRO A 70 -15.48 0.08 -8.16
N VAL A 71 -15.27 -0.63 -7.06
CA VAL A 71 -15.40 -2.10 -6.98
C VAL A 71 -16.61 -2.42 -6.14
N ASN A 72 -17.57 -3.10 -6.74
CA ASN A 72 -18.82 -3.48 -6.08
C ASN A 72 -18.76 -4.90 -5.53
N ASN A 73 -18.03 -5.79 -6.21
CA ASN A 73 -17.83 -7.18 -5.82
C ASN A 73 -16.35 -7.55 -5.84
N MET A 74 -15.92 -8.38 -4.91
CA MET A 74 -14.64 -9.05 -4.95
C MET A 74 -14.86 -10.56 -4.91
N LEU A 75 -14.42 -11.24 -5.96
CA LEU A 75 -14.63 -12.66 -6.18
C LEU A 75 -13.31 -13.41 -5.97
N LEU A 76 -13.32 -14.34 -5.03
CA LEU A 76 -12.15 -15.10 -4.61
C LEU A 76 -12.26 -16.54 -5.13
N TYR A 77 -11.25 -16.97 -5.87
CA TYR A 77 -11.20 -18.28 -6.51
C TYR A 77 -10.01 -19.09 -5.99
N GLN A 78 -10.22 -20.38 -5.83
CA GLN A 78 -9.13 -21.32 -5.76
C GLN A 78 -9.08 -22.11 -7.07
N ASP A 79 -7.96 -21.96 -7.79
CA ASP A 79 -7.82 -22.41 -9.18
C ASP A 79 -9.01 -21.87 -10.03
N THR A 80 -9.96 -22.72 -10.45
CA THR A 80 -11.13 -22.32 -11.24
C THR A 80 -12.42 -22.18 -10.44
N GLU A 81 -12.41 -22.55 -9.17
CA GLU A 81 -13.61 -22.64 -8.35
C GLU A 81 -13.84 -21.35 -7.57
N LEU A 82 -15.01 -20.73 -7.75
CA LEU A 82 -15.44 -19.57 -6.95
C LEU A 82 -15.77 -20.04 -5.52
N ASN A 83 -15.05 -19.49 -4.55
CA ASN A 83 -15.16 -19.92 -3.16
C ASN A 83 -15.84 -18.89 -2.26
N LEU A 84 -15.64 -17.59 -2.57
CA LEU A 84 -16.18 -16.52 -1.75
C LEU A 84 -16.49 -15.29 -2.62
N SER A 85 -17.68 -14.73 -2.44
CA SER A 85 -18.07 -13.45 -3.03
C SER A 85 -18.28 -12.42 -1.93
N LEU A 86 -17.43 -11.39 -1.92
CA LEU A 86 -17.55 -10.25 -1.02
C LEU A 86 -18.27 -9.12 -1.75
N ASN A 87 -19.44 -8.77 -1.25
CA ASN A 87 -20.24 -7.64 -1.69
C ASN A 87 -20.92 -6.98 -0.49
N LYS A 88 -21.36 -5.77 -0.63
CA LYS A 88 -22.09 -5.04 0.40
C LYS A 88 -23.23 -4.27 -0.25
N ASP A 89 -24.45 -4.80 -0.14
CA ASP A 89 -25.75 -4.21 -0.55
C ASP A 89 -25.62 -2.90 -1.35
N GLU A 90 -25.34 -3.00 -2.66
CA GLU A 90 -25.19 -1.87 -3.60
C GLU A 90 -24.11 -0.83 -3.26
N GLN A 91 -23.31 -1.05 -2.19
CA GLN A 91 -22.22 -0.17 -1.82
C GLN A 91 -20.89 -0.67 -2.39
N LYS A 92 -20.08 0.28 -2.87
CA LYS A 92 -18.71 -0.06 -3.28
C LYS A 92 -17.88 -0.53 -2.06
N ILE A 93 -17.11 -1.58 -2.25
CA ILE A 93 -16.22 -2.15 -1.23
C ILE A 93 -14.81 -1.54 -1.27
N SER A 94 -14.40 -1.04 -2.44
CA SER A 94 -13.12 -0.33 -2.64
C SER A 94 -13.20 0.51 -3.92
N THR A 95 -12.12 1.22 -4.23
CA THR A 95 -12.00 2.03 -5.45
C THR A 95 -10.61 1.86 -6.04
N ILE A 96 -10.52 1.48 -7.31
CA ILE A 96 -9.25 1.27 -8.01
C ILE A 96 -8.85 2.54 -8.75
N CYS A 97 -7.59 2.92 -8.62
CA CYS A 97 -7.01 3.99 -9.41
C CYS A 97 -5.55 3.70 -9.80
N GLN A 98 -5.08 4.34 -10.86
CA GLN A 98 -3.66 4.34 -11.18
C GLN A 98 -2.89 5.08 -10.09
N LEU A 99 -1.77 4.50 -9.66
CA LEU A 99 -0.92 5.10 -8.62
C LEU A 99 -0.35 6.45 -9.07
N ASP A 100 0.03 6.57 -10.35
CA ASP A 100 0.59 7.78 -10.91
C ASP A 100 -0.44 8.92 -10.94
N THR A 101 -1.70 8.61 -11.27
CA THR A 101 -2.78 9.59 -11.22
C THR A 101 -3.00 10.08 -9.79
N LEU A 102 -3.07 9.16 -8.81
CA LEU A 102 -3.21 9.55 -7.40
C LEU A 102 -2.01 10.40 -6.94
N HIS A 103 -0.78 9.98 -7.27
CA HIS A 103 0.43 10.72 -6.96
C HIS A 103 0.39 12.13 -7.52
N SER A 104 0.07 12.28 -8.82
CA SER A 104 0.01 13.57 -9.51
C SER A 104 -1.05 14.50 -8.91
N GLN A 105 -2.21 13.95 -8.50
CA GLN A 105 -3.24 14.72 -7.83
C GLN A 105 -2.78 15.20 -6.44
N MET A 106 -2.15 14.31 -5.66
CA MET A 106 -1.62 14.67 -4.34
C MET A 106 -0.46 15.66 -4.42
N LEU A 107 0.32 15.64 -5.49
CA LEU A 107 1.47 16.52 -5.70
C LEU A 107 1.07 17.99 -5.90
N LYS A 108 -0.12 18.25 -6.46
CA LYS A 108 -0.58 19.62 -6.77
C LYS A 108 -0.43 20.56 -5.59
N GLY A 109 0.29 21.68 -5.80
CA GLY A 109 0.56 22.69 -4.78
C GLY A 109 1.66 22.35 -3.77
N LEU A 110 2.35 21.21 -3.96
CA LEU A 110 3.50 20.80 -3.15
C LEU A 110 4.84 20.88 -3.90
N GLU A 111 4.84 21.16 -5.20
CA GLU A 111 5.98 21.07 -6.10
C GLU A 111 7.19 21.88 -5.59
N LYS A 112 6.94 23.09 -5.07
CA LYS A 112 7.97 23.98 -4.53
C LYS A 112 8.52 23.54 -3.15
N LYS A 113 7.92 22.55 -2.54
CA LYS A 113 8.33 22.00 -1.24
C LYS A 113 9.18 20.74 -1.38
N ILE A 114 9.37 20.23 -2.61
CA ILE A 114 10.13 19.02 -2.89
C ILE A 114 11.51 19.42 -3.43
N ILE A 115 12.55 18.84 -2.85
CA ILE A 115 13.90 18.91 -3.38
C ILE A 115 14.27 17.54 -3.91
N MET A 116 14.40 17.44 -5.22
CA MET A 116 14.76 16.22 -5.93
C MET A 116 16.28 15.98 -5.87
N GLY A 117 16.69 14.72 -6.08
CA GLY A 117 18.10 14.33 -6.10
C GLY A 117 18.78 14.42 -4.72
N GLN A 118 18.04 14.25 -3.63
CA GLN A 118 18.55 14.36 -2.26
C GLN A 118 18.57 12.99 -1.58
N GLU A 119 19.60 12.21 -1.85
CA GLU A 119 19.84 10.96 -1.14
C GLU A 119 20.44 11.23 0.24
N ILE A 120 19.76 10.78 1.28
CA ILE A 120 20.22 10.91 2.66
C ILE A 120 21.27 9.84 2.93
N ASN A 121 22.45 10.25 3.37
CA ASN A 121 23.57 9.33 3.66
C ASN A 121 24.02 9.33 5.13
N ALA A 122 23.62 10.35 5.90
CA ALA A 122 23.86 10.41 7.33
C ALA A 122 22.82 11.28 8.05
N MET A 123 22.71 11.10 9.35
CA MET A 123 21.87 11.94 10.19
C MET A 123 22.56 12.24 11.54
N LYS A 124 22.18 13.35 12.14
CA LYS A 124 22.62 13.74 13.48
C LYS A 124 21.45 14.28 14.26
N GLU A 125 21.20 13.69 15.41
CA GLU A 125 20.16 14.15 16.34
C GLU A 125 20.71 14.98 17.49
N SER A 126 19.85 15.84 18.01
CA SER A 126 20.02 16.55 19.27
C SER A 126 18.69 16.53 20.01
N GLU A 127 18.66 17.00 21.25
CA GLU A 127 17.41 17.05 22.05
C GLU A 127 16.24 17.74 21.35
N ARG A 128 16.51 18.73 20.48
CA ARG A 128 15.46 19.59 19.87
C ARG A 128 15.45 19.62 18.36
N SER A 129 16.33 18.89 17.70
CA SER A 129 16.42 18.93 16.25
C SER A 129 17.08 17.68 15.68
N ILE A 130 16.79 17.41 14.42
CA ILE A 130 17.48 16.43 13.59
C ILE A 130 18.09 17.14 12.38
N THR A 131 19.27 16.72 11.96
CA THR A 131 19.92 17.17 10.75
C THR A 131 20.16 15.98 9.84
N LEU A 132 19.61 16.04 8.63
CA LEU A 132 19.84 15.04 7.58
C LEU A 132 20.90 15.56 6.63
N HIS A 133 21.86 14.70 6.30
CA HIS A 133 22.99 15.02 5.43
C HIS A 133 22.82 14.28 4.11
N THR A 134 23.05 14.99 3.02
CA THR A 134 23.26 14.44 1.68
C THR A 134 24.73 14.65 1.30
N GLU A 135 25.15 14.19 0.13
CA GLU A 135 26.50 14.39 -0.34
C GLU A 135 26.90 15.89 -0.39
N SER A 136 25.95 16.77 -0.75
CA SER A 136 26.24 18.19 -1.01
C SER A 136 25.65 19.16 0.02
N LYS A 137 24.64 18.76 0.81
CA LYS A 137 23.87 19.67 1.68
C LYS A 137 23.47 19.01 2.99
N SER A 138 23.04 19.86 3.92
CA SER A 138 22.47 19.44 5.20
C SER A 138 21.15 20.16 5.41
N TYR A 139 20.15 19.41 5.89
CA TYR A 139 18.80 19.89 6.15
C TYR A 139 18.47 19.70 7.61
N LYS A 140 18.14 20.79 8.28
CA LYS A 140 17.83 20.78 9.73
C LYS A 140 16.33 20.94 9.95
N GLY A 141 15.74 20.06 10.77
CA GLY A 141 14.34 20.09 11.16
C GLY A 141 14.12 19.80 12.63
N ALA A 142 12.89 19.98 13.08
CA ALA A 142 12.46 19.57 14.44
C ALA A 142 12.27 18.05 14.50
N MET A 143 11.69 17.43 13.46
CA MET A 143 11.45 16.00 13.28
C MET A 143 11.71 15.60 11.83
N ALA A 144 11.95 14.31 11.61
CA ALA A 144 12.02 13.72 10.29
C ALA A 144 11.00 12.57 10.17
N PHE A 145 10.21 12.58 9.11
CA PHE A 145 9.29 11.50 8.77
C PHE A 145 9.87 10.67 7.63
N GLY A 146 10.06 9.37 7.87
CA GLY A 146 10.48 8.40 6.85
C GLY A 146 9.27 7.89 6.08
N CYS A 147 9.12 8.36 4.83
CA CYS A 147 8.12 7.94 3.85
C CYS A 147 8.82 7.39 2.58
N ASP A 148 10.05 6.94 2.72
CA ASP A 148 10.99 6.55 1.66
C ASP A 148 10.91 5.06 1.27
N GLY A 149 9.80 4.42 1.66
CA GLY A 149 9.40 3.11 1.16
C GLY A 149 10.15 1.94 1.79
N ILE A 150 10.01 0.77 1.17
CA ILE A 150 10.46 -0.52 1.71
C ILE A 150 11.97 -0.55 2.02
N ASN A 151 12.78 0.19 1.25
CA ASN A 151 14.23 0.32 1.42
C ASN A 151 14.59 1.61 2.14
N SER A 152 13.82 1.98 3.16
CA SER A 152 13.97 3.25 3.88
C SER A 152 15.39 3.49 4.38
N THR A 153 15.98 4.58 3.93
CA THR A 153 17.28 5.07 4.38
C THR A 153 17.21 5.59 5.81
N LEU A 154 16.13 6.31 6.17
CA LEU A 154 15.96 6.78 7.56
C LEU A 154 15.86 5.63 8.55
N ARG A 155 15.14 4.56 8.19
CA ARG A 155 15.10 3.35 9.02
C ARG A 155 16.50 2.75 9.19
N GLY A 156 17.26 2.67 8.10
CA GLY A 156 18.63 2.13 8.12
C GLY A 156 19.64 2.96 8.91
N LEU A 157 19.48 4.27 8.95
CA LEU A 157 20.36 5.19 9.67
C LEU A 157 19.96 5.34 11.15
N SER A 158 18.81 4.86 11.55
CA SER A 158 18.27 4.94 12.90
C SER A 158 18.26 3.55 13.54
N GLU A 159 18.20 3.51 14.87
CA GLU A 159 18.19 2.25 15.64
C GLU A 159 16.80 1.61 15.67
N PHE A 160 16.28 1.20 14.49
CA PHE A 160 15.03 0.46 14.41
C PHE A 160 15.28 -1.05 14.43
N VAL A 161 14.60 -1.76 15.31
CA VAL A 161 14.53 -3.22 15.28
C VAL A 161 13.42 -3.63 14.32
N VAL A 162 13.74 -4.47 13.36
CA VAL A 162 12.83 -4.87 12.28
C VAL A 162 12.75 -6.40 12.21
N ASP A 163 11.53 -6.92 12.17
CA ASP A 163 11.28 -8.30 11.75
C ASP A 163 11.10 -8.31 10.23
N GLU A 164 11.83 -9.19 9.53
CA GLU A 164 11.72 -9.29 8.09
C GLU A 164 11.84 -10.72 7.57
N TRP A 165 11.15 -11.01 6.47
CA TRP A 165 11.29 -12.26 5.70
C TRP A 165 10.89 -12.08 4.26
N TYR A 166 11.32 -13.00 3.41
CA TYR A 166 10.95 -13.04 1.99
C TYR A 166 9.86 -14.08 1.77
N TYR A 167 8.89 -13.74 0.90
CA TYR A 167 7.82 -14.67 0.52
C TYR A 167 8.28 -15.72 -0.52
N GLY A 168 9.47 -15.57 -1.11
CA GLY A 168 9.97 -16.42 -2.19
C GLY A 168 9.20 -16.21 -3.51
N GLN A 169 8.55 -15.07 -3.65
CA GLN A 169 7.78 -14.68 -4.83
C GLN A 169 8.22 -13.32 -5.36
N LYS A 170 7.94 -13.10 -6.65
CA LYS A 170 8.08 -11.79 -7.29
C LYS A 170 6.71 -11.26 -7.71
N ALA A 171 6.56 -9.93 -7.66
CA ALA A 171 5.35 -9.26 -8.12
C ALA A 171 5.57 -8.63 -9.49
N TYR A 172 4.60 -8.88 -10.37
CA TYR A 172 4.50 -8.30 -11.70
C TYR A 172 3.16 -7.60 -11.86
N VAL A 173 3.11 -6.59 -12.73
CA VAL A 173 1.89 -5.88 -13.10
C VAL A 173 1.75 -5.84 -14.62
N ALA A 174 0.50 -5.80 -15.08
CA ALA A 174 0.15 -5.59 -16.48
C ALA A 174 -1.17 -4.82 -16.57
N LEU A 175 -1.41 -4.20 -17.72
CA LEU A 175 -2.69 -3.58 -18.05
C LEU A 175 -3.20 -4.22 -19.34
N VAL A 176 -4.44 -4.71 -19.33
CA VAL A 176 -5.07 -5.35 -20.48
C VAL A 176 -6.46 -4.79 -20.73
N GLU A 177 -6.75 -4.44 -21.99
CA GLU A 177 -8.08 -3.99 -22.39
C GLU A 177 -9.06 -5.17 -22.32
N ALA A 178 -10.11 -5.04 -21.53
CA ALA A 178 -11.18 -6.01 -21.40
C ALA A 178 -12.42 -5.36 -20.74
N GLU A 179 -13.61 -5.82 -21.12
CA GLU A 179 -14.85 -5.40 -20.45
C GLU A 179 -14.94 -5.93 -19.03
N HIS A 180 -15.48 -5.11 -18.12
CA HIS A 180 -15.69 -5.52 -16.73
C HIS A 180 -16.99 -4.96 -16.15
N LYS A 181 -17.49 -5.57 -15.06
CA LYS A 181 -18.69 -5.16 -14.32
C LYS A 181 -18.37 -4.49 -12.98
N ASN A 182 -17.22 -3.79 -12.88
CA ASN A 182 -16.72 -3.26 -11.60
C ASN A 182 -16.51 -4.35 -10.54
N GLU A 183 -16.10 -5.52 -10.97
CA GLU A 183 -15.80 -6.68 -10.14
C GLU A 183 -14.29 -6.92 -10.11
N ALA A 184 -13.73 -7.09 -8.92
CA ALA A 184 -12.37 -7.53 -8.74
C ALA A 184 -12.33 -9.06 -8.59
N HIS A 185 -11.35 -9.70 -9.20
CA HIS A 185 -11.17 -11.15 -9.16
C HIS A 185 -9.79 -11.48 -8.58
N GLN A 186 -9.74 -12.38 -7.62
CA GLN A 186 -8.51 -12.85 -7.02
C GLN A 186 -8.45 -14.37 -7.11
N PHE A 187 -7.47 -14.87 -7.83
CA PHE A 187 -7.19 -16.29 -7.98
C PHE A 187 -6.00 -16.69 -7.13
N PHE A 188 -6.15 -17.80 -6.43
CA PHE A 188 -5.10 -18.42 -5.65
C PHE A 188 -4.70 -19.72 -6.31
N SER A 189 -3.40 -19.94 -6.48
CA SER A 189 -2.82 -21.16 -7.05
C SER A 189 -1.55 -21.55 -6.32
N GLN A 190 -1.01 -22.72 -6.63
CA GLN A 190 0.25 -23.19 -6.04
C GLN A 190 1.46 -22.35 -6.46
N SER A 191 1.45 -21.81 -7.68
CA SER A 191 2.53 -20.95 -8.21
C SER A 191 2.44 -19.50 -7.69
N GLY A 192 1.30 -19.09 -7.11
CA GLY A 192 1.13 -17.74 -6.60
C GLY A 192 -0.28 -17.22 -6.65
N THR A 193 -0.42 -15.91 -6.74
CA THR A 193 -1.70 -15.22 -6.75
C THR A 193 -1.83 -14.34 -7.99
N LEU A 194 -3.06 -14.26 -8.52
CA LEU A 194 -3.39 -13.49 -9.69
C LEU A 194 -4.63 -12.65 -9.41
N ALA A 195 -4.49 -11.32 -9.42
CA ALA A 195 -5.60 -10.40 -9.25
C ALA A 195 -5.92 -9.65 -10.55
N PHE A 196 -7.20 -9.47 -10.81
CA PHE A 196 -7.74 -8.61 -11.85
C PHE A 196 -8.53 -7.49 -11.18
N LEU A 197 -8.06 -6.27 -11.32
CA LEU A 197 -8.67 -5.09 -10.75
C LEU A 197 -9.31 -4.25 -11.87
N PRO A 198 -10.62 -3.96 -11.82
CA PRO A 198 -11.30 -3.21 -12.84
C PRO A 198 -10.79 -1.77 -12.88
N LEU A 199 -10.47 -1.27 -14.06
CA LEU A 199 -10.00 0.10 -14.27
C LEU A 199 -10.67 0.70 -15.50
N SER A 200 -11.40 1.79 -15.31
CA SER A 200 -12.03 2.57 -16.40
C SER A 200 -11.22 3.85 -16.62
N LEU A 201 -10.67 3.99 -17.81
CA LEU A 201 -9.95 5.17 -18.30
C LEU A 201 -10.73 5.73 -19.51
N ASP A 202 -10.06 5.85 -20.67
CA ASP A 202 -10.70 6.05 -21.99
C ASP A 202 -11.52 4.84 -22.44
N LYS A 203 -11.10 3.65 -21.98
CA LYS A 203 -11.74 2.35 -22.16
C LYS A 203 -11.77 1.57 -20.85
N GLN A 204 -12.31 0.36 -20.89
CA GLN A 204 -12.28 -0.58 -19.80
C GLN A 204 -11.04 -1.46 -19.87
N TYR A 205 -10.39 -1.63 -18.71
CA TYR A 205 -9.18 -2.43 -18.54
C TYR A 205 -9.29 -3.29 -17.28
N TYR A 206 -8.54 -4.37 -17.26
CA TYR A 206 -8.09 -4.97 -16.02
C TYR A 206 -6.62 -4.61 -15.76
N SER A 207 -6.35 -4.05 -14.58
CA SER A 207 -5.01 -4.05 -14.03
C SER A 207 -4.76 -5.41 -13.39
N ILE A 208 -3.71 -6.08 -13.83
CA ILE A 208 -3.31 -7.41 -13.38
C ILE A 208 -2.20 -7.24 -12.35
N ILE A 209 -2.35 -7.89 -11.19
CA ILE A 209 -1.29 -8.04 -10.20
C ILE A 209 -0.99 -9.53 -10.09
N PHE A 210 0.21 -9.91 -10.51
CA PHE A 210 0.66 -11.29 -10.55
C PHE A 210 1.84 -11.50 -9.61
N CYS A 211 1.64 -12.29 -8.56
CA CYS A 211 2.69 -12.68 -7.62
C CYS A 211 2.99 -14.16 -7.83
N THR A 212 4.22 -14.49 -8.17
CA THR A 212 4.61 -15.86 -8.52
C THR A 212 6.00 -16.23 -8.01
N ASN A 213 6.19 -17.51 -7.73
CA ASN A 213 7.51 -18.12 -7.49
C ASN A 213 8.19 -18.61 -8.79
N VAL A 214 7.49 -18.54 -9.92
CA VAL A 214 8.05 -18.87 -11.24
C VAL A 214 8.86 -17.67 -11.75
N THR A 215 10.15 -17.86 -11.96
CA THR A 215 11.08 -16.77 -12.32
C THR A 215 11.67 -16.88 -13.71
N THR A 216 11.55 -18.04 -14.36
CA THR A 216 12.18 -18.30 -15.67
C THR A 216 11.43 -17.67 -16.84
N ASP A 217 10.08 -17.74 -16.81
CA ASP A 217 9.21 -17.14 -17.84
C ASP A 217 7.86 -16.74 -17.23
N PRO A 218 7.84 -15.63 -16.45
CA PRO A 218 6.62 -15.22 -15.73
C PRO A 218 5.50 -14.74 -16.69
N LEU A 219 5.83 -14.26 -17.88
CA LEU A 219 4.82 -13.83 -18.85
C LEU A 219 4.05 -15.04 -19.43
N ASN A 220 4.75 -16.10 -19.80
CA ASN A 220 4.10 -17.32 -20.27
C ASN A 220 3.29 -18.00 -19.16
N GLU A 221 3.80 -17.99 -17.91
CA GLU A 221 3.06 -18.50 -16.76
C GLU A 221 1.77 -17.72 -16.54
N LEU A 222 1.83 -16.37 -16.59
CA LEU A 222 0.65 -15.52 -16.49
C LEU A 222 -0.39 -15.85 -17.55
N ASN A 223 0.00 -15.92 -18.83
CA ASN A 223 -0.91 -16.24 -19.93
C ASN A 223 -1.51 -17.64 -19.78
N THR A 224 -0.73 -18.60 -19.30
CA THR A 224 -1.19 -19.95 -19.00
C THR A 224 -2.25 -19.96 -17.90
N LEU A 225 -2.02 -19.21 -16.80
CA LEU A 225 -2.97 -19.09 -15.71
C LEU A 225 -4.26 -18.39 -16.14
N ILE A 226 -4.17 -17.32 -16.94
CA ILE A 226 -5.35 -16.64 -17.51
C ILE A 226 -6.18 -17.62 -18.32
N LYS A 227 -5.52 -18.34 -19.25
CA LYS A 227 -6.18 -19.33 -20.13
C LYS A 227 -6.85 -20.45 -19.34
N ASN A 228 -6.25 -20.88 -18.23
CA ASN A 228 -6.77 -21.99 -17.44
C ASN A 228 -7.83 -21.56 -16.43
N ASN A 229 -7.60 -20.47 -15.70
CA ASN A 229 -8.38 -20.12 -14.52
C ASN A 229 -9.36 -18.96 -14.74
N ALA A 230 -9.06 -18.05 -15.68
CA ALA A 230 -9.82 -16.80 -15.86
C ALA A 230 -10.53 -16.70 -17.23
N LYS A 231 -10.85 -17.82 -17.87
CA LYS A 231 -11.51 -17.84 -19.20
C LYS A 231 -12.79 -17.01 -19.27
N HIS A 232 -13.55 -17.01 -18.20
CA HIS A 232 -14.83 -16.29 -18.12
C HIS A 232 -14.68 -14.77 -18.15
N LEU A 233 -13.46 -14.24 -17.96
CA LEU A 233 -13.17 -12.81 -18.04
C LEU A 233 -12.91 -12.34 -19.48
N ASN A 234 -12.86 -13.25 -20.44
CA ASN A 234 -12.59 -12.96 -21.87
C ASN A 234 -11.37 -12.06 -22.10
N ILE A 235 -10.33 -12.25 -21.30
CA ILE A 235 -9.09 -11.48 -21.38
C ILE A 235 -8.25 -12.04 -22.52
N GLY A 236 -7.77 -11.16 -23.39
CA GLY A 236 -6.81 -11.48 -24.44
C GLY A 236 -5.42 -11.83 -23.90
N GLU A 237 -4.51 -12.15 -24.80
CA GLU A 237 -3.12 -12.43 -24.45
C GLU A 237 -2.42 -11.17 -23.90
N VAL A 238 -1.81 -11.30 -22.74
CA VAL A 238 -0.94 -10.27 -22.15
C VAL A 238 0.39 -10.28 -22.88
N LYS A 239 0.77 -9.14 -23.48
CA LYS A 239 1.97 -9.02 -24.32
C LYS A 239 3.22 -8.65 -23.55
N SER A 240 3.07 -7.96 -22.43
CA SER A 240 4.18 -7.50 -21.57
C SER A 240 3.75 -7.42 -20.11
N ILE A 241 4.74 -7.56 -19.23
CA ILE A 241 4.60 -7.37 -17.79
C ILE A 241 5.72 -6.46 -17.31
N SER A 242 5.46 -5.67 -16.30
CA SER A 242 6.47 -4.87 -15.59
C SER A 242 6.61 -5.32 -14.13
N GLY A 243 7.71 -4.92 -13.47
CA GLY A 243 7.97 -5.28 -12.08
C GLY A 243 9.07 -6.34 -11.93
N GLY A 244 8.78 -7.46 -11.28
CA GLY A 244 9.77 -8.51 -10.98
C GLY A 244 10.53 -8.26 -9.69
N HIS A 245 9.96 -7.47 -8.78
CA HIS A 245 10.54 -7.21 -7.45
C HIS A 245 10.26 -8.36 -6.49
N ASP A 246 11.28 -8.74 -5.73
CA ASP A 246 11.12 -9.72 -4.67
C ASP A 246 10.13 -9.22 -3.61
N LEU A 247 9.19 -10.08 -3.25
CA LEU A 247 8.23 -9.77 -2.21
C LEU A 247 8.84 -10.03 -0.84
N LYS A 248 8.95 -8.95 -0.09
CA LYS A 248 9.52 -8.92 1.25
C LYS A 248 8.49 -8.36 2.23
N HIS A 249 8.33 -9.01 3.35
CA HIS A 249 7.71 -8.41 4.52
C HIS A 249 8.77 -7.79 5.40
N HIS A 250 8.45 -6.63 5.96
CA HIS A 250 9.15 -6.11 7.12
C HIS A 250 8.17 -5.38 8.04
N SER A 251 8.49 -5.39 9.32
CA SER A 251 7.72 -4.69 10.35
C SER A 251 8.67 -4.14 11.40
N ALA A 252 8.68 -2.82 11.57
CA ALA A 252 9.44 -2.17 12.61
C ALA A 252 8.75 -2.36 13.98
N LYS A 253 9.51 -2.79 15.00
CA LYS A 253 8.98 -2.98 16.37
C LYS A 253 8.45 -1.70 16.99
N SER A 254 9.05 -0.57 16.63
CA SER A 254 8.58 0.78 16.94
C SER A 254 8.51 1.57 15.64
N LEU A 255 7.55 2.46 15.52
CA LEU A 255 7.44 3.39 14.38
C LEU A 255 8.10 4.74 14.65
N HIS A 256 8.79 4.88 15.78
CA HIS A 256 9.64 6.03 16.05
C HIS A 256 10.93 5.63 16.76
N SER A 257 11.98 6.41 16.53
CA SER A 257 13.26 6.37 17.24
C SER A 257 13.78 7.80 17.31
N GLY A 258 14.00 8.31 18.51
CA GLY A 258 14.41 9.70 18.70
C GLY A 258 13.47 10.68 17.99
N ARG A 259 14.00 11.43 17.02
CA ARG A 259 13.26 12.40 16.21
C ARG A 259 12.90 11.90 14.82
N VAL A 260 12.94 10.61 14.62
CA VAL A 260 12.50 9.94 13.39
C VAL A 260 11.18 9.22 13.63
N VAL A 261 10.21 9.42 12.73
CA VAL A 261 8.93 8.71 12.71
C VAL A 261 8.76 8.06 11.34
N LEU A 262 8.48 6.76 11.31
CA LEU A 262 8.26 6.00 10.07
C LEU A 262 6.77 5.99 9.71
N CYS A 263 6.47 6.06 8.41
CA CYS A 263 5.12 6.04 7.87
C CYS A 263 5.07 5.20 6.58
N GLY A 264 4.03 4.42 6.41
CA GLY A 264 3.83 3.54 5.26
C GLY A 264 4.90 2.45 5.15
N ASP A 265 5.31 2.14 3.92
CA ASP A 265 6.26 1.05 3.66
C ASP A 265 7.66 1.27 4.30
N ALA A 266 7.97 2.46 4.79
CA ALA A 266 9.17 2.68 5.58
C ALA A 266 9.11 1.98 6.94
N GLY A 267 7.93 1.89 7.55
CA GLY A 267 7.70 1.18 8.81
C GLY A 267 7.27 -0.27 8.63
N ASN A 268 6.35 -0.51 7.70
CA ASN A 268 5.75 -1.84 7.51
C ASN A 268 5.44 -2.10 6.04
N SER A 269 5.87 -3.23 5.50
CA SER A 269 5.50 -3.67 4.15
C SER A 269 4.72 -4.98 4.17
N PHE A 270 3.81 -5.14 3.22
CA PHE A 270 2.89 -6.26 3.15
C PHE A 270 2.90 -6.89 1.77
N HIS A 271 2.53 -8.19 1.71
CA HIS A 271 2.27 -8.84 0.45
C HIS A 271 1.12 -8.12 -0.29
N PRO A 272 1.23 -7.86 -1.61
CA PRO A 272 0.22 -7.11 -2.36
C PRO A 272 -1.12 -7.84 -2.52
N MET A 273 -1.22 -9.10 -2.12
CA MET A 273 -2.42 -9.94 -2.17
C MET A 273 -3.70 -9.25 -1.65
N ALA A 274 -3.57 -8.43 -0.61
CA ALA A 274 -4.72 -7.73 -0.04
C ALA A 274 -4.91 -6.30 -0.56
N GLY A 275 -3.99 -5.77 -1.38
CA GLY A 275 -4.02 -4.39 -1.86
C GLY A 275 -3.98 -3.32 -0.76
N GLN A 276 -3.56 -3.67 0.47
CA GLN A 276 -3.72 -2.83 1.66
C GLN A 276 -2.51 -1.97 2.01
N GLY A 277 -1.34 -2.17 1.38
CA GLY A 277 -0.11 -1.46 1.77
C GLY A 277 -0.28 0.06 1.83
N LEU A 278 -0.79 0.67 0.75
CA LEU A 278 -1.02 2.11 0.72
C LEU A 278 -2.08 2.57 1.73
N ASN A 279 -3.17 1.81 1.91
CA ASN A 279 -4.21 2.17 2.88
C ASN A 279 -3.69 2.18 4.31
N LEU A 280 -2.85 1.21 4.66
CA LEU A 280 -2.20 1.17 5.98
C LEU A 280 -1.27 2.38 6.17
N GLY A 281 -0.53 2.79 5.14
CA GLY A 281 0.29 4.00 5.20
C GLY A 281 -0.55 5.28 5.32
N ILE A 282 -1.70 5.37 4.63
CA ILE A 282 -2.66 6.45 4.83
C ILE A 282 -3.21 6.43 6.28
N GLY A 283 -3.48 5.23 6.81
CA GLY A 283 -3.87 5.04 8.21
C GLY A 283 -2.80 5.51 9.21
N ASP A 284 -1.52 5.39 8.87
CA ASP A 284 -0.43 5.97 9.65
C ASP A 284 -0.57 7.51 9.70
N ALA A 285 -0.78 8.14 8.53
CA ALA A 285 -0.99 9.59 8.45
C ALA A 285 -2.25 10.05 9.18
N MET A 286 -3.35 9.28 9.16
CA MET A 286 -4.55 9.55 9.95
C MET A 286 -4.24 9.60 11.45
N HIS A 287 -3.48 8.62 11.94
CA HIS A 287 -3.11 8.55 13.37
C HIS A 287 -2.15 9.67 13.79
N ILE A 288 -1.22 10.02 12.88
CA ILE A 288 -0.34 11.18 13.06
C ILE A 288 -1.18 12.45 13.13
N ALA A 289 -2.22 12.60 12.29
CA ALA A 289 -3.10 13.77 12.26
C ALA A 289 -3.82 14.01 13.60
N ASP A 290 -4.24 12.94 14.28
CA ASP A 290 -4.93 13.02 15.59
C ASP A 290 -4.04 13.58 16.70
N ASN A 291 -2.71 13.42 16.59
CA ASN A 291 -1.73 13.82 17.60
C ASN A 291 -0.58 14.67 17.03
N LEU A 292 -0.79 15.32 15.89
CA LEU A 292 0.27 15.94 15.09
C LEU A 292 1.14 16.89 15.93
N ASP A 293 0.54 17.86 16.65
CA ASP A 293 1.29 18.87 17.43
C ASP A 293 2.16 18.24 18.53
N LYS A 294 1.67 17.16 19.15
CA LYS A 294 2.42 16.41 20.15
C LYS A 294 3.57 15.65 19.50
N ILE A 295 3.33 14.97 18.39
CA ILE A 295 4.35 14.18 17.69
C ILE A 295 5.48 15.09 17.20
N ILE A 296 5.16 16.18 16.51
CA ILE A 296 6.18 17.11 15.98
C ILE A 296 6.97 17.85 17.07
N SER A 297 6.39 18.01 18.27
CA SER A 297 7.12 18.51 19.44
C SER A 297 8.06 17.48 20.07
N GLY A 298 8.00 16.22 19.64
CA GLY A 298 8.78 15.13 20.21
C GLY A 298 8.18 14.58 21.51
N ASN A 299 6.86 14.65 21.67
CA ASN A 299 6.16 14.09 22.84
C ASN A 299 6.19 12.57 22.80
N LEU A 300 7.03 11.96 23.62
CA LEU A 300 7.25 10.50 23.65
C LEU A 300 5.96 9.70 23.91
N PRO A 301 5.05 10.05 24.83
CA PRO A 301 3.77 9.35 24.98
C PRO A 301 2.93 9.32 23.70
N ALA A 302 2.87 10.42 22.93
CA ALA A 302 2.11 10.48 21.69
C ALA A 302 2.75 9.61 20.60
N MET A 303 4.08 9.59 20.49
CA MET A 303 4.81 8.71 19.55
C MET A 303 4.66 7.23 19.92
N ASN A 304 4.69 6.90 21.21
CA ASN A 304 4.44 5.55 21.70
C ASN A 304 2.99 5.08 21.40
N ASP A 305 1.99 5.95 21.60
CA ASP A 305 0.60 5.66 21.26
C ASP A 305 0.41 5.40 19.76
N TYR A 306 1.00 6.27 18.92
CA TYR A 306 1.05 6.07 17.47
C TYR A 306 1.62 4.68 17.12
N SER A 307 2.82 4.38 17.62
CA SER A 307 3.51 3.13 17.36
C SER A 307 2.71 1.90 17.82
N ALA A 308 2.17 1.93 19.04
CA ALA A 308 1.41 0.82 19.61
C ALA A 308 0.12 0.51 18.80
N LYS A 309 -0.65 1.55 18.50
CA LYS A 309 -1.92 1.38 17.76
C LYS A 309 -1.68 0.92 16.33
N ARG A 310 -0.70 1.51 15.65
CA ARG A 310 -0.39 1.12 14.27
C ARG A 310 0.20 -0.29 14.20
N ASN A 311 1.11 -0.64 15.11
CA ASN A 311 1.66 -1.99 15.15
C ASN A 311 0.61 -3.05 15.47
N THR A 312 -0.38 -2.74 16.31
CA THR A 312 -1.53 -3.65 16.54
C THR A 312 -2.31 -3.89 15.25
N LYS A 313 -2.66 -2.83 14.51
CA LYS A 313 -3.38 -2.94 13.23
C LYS A 313 -2.55 -3.68 12.18
N ASN A 314 -1.27 -3.36 12.08
CA ASN A 314 -0.34 -3.97 11.14
C ASN A 314 -0.13 -5.46 11.44
N ALA A 315 -0.02 -5.85 12.71
CA ALA A 315 0.08 -7.25 13.13
C ALA A 315 -1.19 -8.06 12.78
N GLN A 316 -2.38 -7.46 12.97
CA GLN A 316 -3.64 -8.06 12.55
C GLN A 316 -3.68 -8.30 11.05
N MET A 317 -3.26 -7.31 10.24
CA MET A 317 -3.21 -7.44 8.79
C MET A 317 -2.18 -8.48 8.35
N THR A 318 -0.98 -8.47 8.95
CA THR A 318 0.05 -9.49 8.71
C THR A 318 -0.49 -10.89 8.98
N TRP A 319 -1.18 -11.08 10.10
CA TRP A 319 -1.77 -12.37 10.44
C TRP A 319 -2.80 -12.83 9.40
N ILE A 320 -3.67 -11.94 8.93
CA ILE A 320 -4.67 -12.25 7.88
C ILE A 320 -3.96 -12.66 6.58
N ILE A 321 -2.99 -11.85 6.13
CA ILE A 321 -2.24 -12.12 4.88
C ILE A 321 -1.50 -13.45 4.99
N GLN A 322 -0.82 -13.72 6.11
CA GLN A 322 -0.13 -14.98 6.33
C GLN A 322 -1.08 -16.18 6.41
N SER A 323 -2.24 -16.00 7.03
CA SER A 323 -3.27 -17.04 7.07
C SER A 323 -3.75 -17.39 5.66
N LEU A 324 -4.02 -16.37 4.84
CA LEU A 324 -4.40 -16.57 3.44
C LEU A 324 -3.24 -17.21 2.64
N PHE A 325 -2.02 -16.68 2.79
CA PHE A 325 -0.85 -17.22 2.10
C PHE A 325 -0.56 -18.68 2.48
N GLY A 326 -0.62 -19.00 3.78
CA GLY A 326 -0.44 -20.36 4.28
C GLY A 326 -1.56 -21.30 3.83
N ALA A 327 -2.80 -20.81 3.82
CA ALA A 327 -3.97 -21.55 3.39
C ALA A 327 -3.90 -21.95 1.90
N PHE A 328 -3.47 -21.04 1.03
CA PHE A 328 -3.43 -21.25 -0.42
C PHE A 328 -2.06 -21.74 -0.94
N GLY A 329 -0.98 -21.51 -0.19
CA GLY A 329 0.40 -21.77 -0.59
C GLY A 329 1.00 -23.13 -0.20
N ASN A 330 0.22 -24.15 0.13
CA ASN A 330 0.68 -25.51 0.53
C ASN A 330 1.57 -25.59 1.79
N SER A 331 1.76 -24.53 2.53
CA SER A 331 2.66 -24.52 3.69
C SER A 331 1.99 -25.01 5.00
N VAL A 332 0.68 -25.13 5.01
CA VAL A 332 -0.08 -25.68 6.14
C VAL A 332 -0.76 -26.94 5.69
N GLY A 333 -0.51 -28.07 6.35
CA GLY A 333 -1.04 -29.41 6.00
C GLY A 333 -2.58 -29.59 6.08
N LEU A 334 -3.34 -28.50 5.95
CA LEU A 334 -4.78 -28.52 5.72
C LEU A 334 -5.03 -28.87 4.26
N SER A 335 -5.82 -29.90 4.00
CA SER A 335 -6.19 -30.25 2.63
C SER A 335 -6.90 -29.08 1.96
N LYS A 336 -6.64 -28.84 0.67
CA LYS A 336 -7.31 -27.81 -0.16
C LYS A 336 -8.84 -27.89 0.00
N SER A 337 -9.40 -29.09 0.22
CA SER A 337 -10.82 -29.28 0.41
C SER A 337 -11.37 -28.63 1.69
N VAL A 338 -10.63 -28.65 2.79
CA VAL A 338 -11.06 -28.04 4.08
C VAL A 338 -11.13 -26.51 3.95
N LEU A 339 -10.22 -25.92 3.21
CA LEU A 339 -10.22 -24.48 2.95
C LEU A 339 -11.36 -24.05 2.03
N ASN A 340 -11.57 -24.80 0.95
CA ASN A 340 -12.68 -24.58 0.04
C ASN A 340 -14.02 -24.67 0.78
N GLU A 341 -14.21 -25.72 1.58
CA GLU A 341 -15.39 -25.89 2.41
C GLU A 341 -15.57 -24.76 3.42
N GLY A 342 -14.48 -24.30 4.05
CA GLY A 342 -14.50 -23.20 5.00
C GLY A 342 -14.90 -21.86 4.35
N MET A 343 -14.36 -21.53 3.15
CA MET A 343 -14.74 -20.32 2.43
C MET A 343 -16.17 -20.39 1.88
N LYS A 344 -16.58 -21.50 1.31
CA LYS A 344 -17.98 -21.74 0.89
C LYS A 344 -18.95 -21.67 2.07
N PHE A 345 -18.51 -22.11 3.26
CA PHE A 345 -19.29 -21.95 4.47
C PHE A 345 -19.41 -20.47 4.86
N LEU A 346 -18.32 -19.71 4.85
CA LEU A 346 -18.34 -18.26 5.11
C LEU A 346 -19.21 -17.51 4.10
N ASP A 347 -19.24 -17.94 2.83
CA ASP A 347 -20.06 -17.31 1.80
C ASP A 347 -21.56 -17.35 2.12
N LYS A 348 -22.02 -18.34 2.90
CA LYS A 348 -23.40 -18.48 3.36
C LYS A 348 -23.79 -17.52 4.51
N PHE A 349 -22.82 -16.79 5.10
CA PHE A 349 -23.07 -15.90 6.23
C PHE A 349 -22.86 -14.42 5.87
N PRO A 350 -23.91 -13.68 5.48
CA PRO A 350 -23.80 -12.26 5.09
C PRO A 350 -23.13 -11.40 6.16
N LYS A 351 -23.46 -11.59 7.44
CA LYS A 351 -22.85 -10.84 8.56
C LYS A 351 -21.34 -11.09 8.72
N ALA A 352 -20.85 -12.29 8.38
CA ALA A 352 -19.42 -12.57 8.43
C ALA A 352 -18.69 -11.85 7.29
N LYS A 353 -19.26 -11.87 6.08
CA LYS A 353 -18.75 -11.12 4.92
C LYS A 353 -18.70 -9.62 5.19
N GLU A 354 -19.76 -9.06 5.76
CA GLU A 354 -19.82 -7.65 6.13
C GLU A 354 -18.71 -7.27 7.12
N LYS A 355 -18.48 -8.09 8.15
CA LYS A 355 -17.36 -7.87 9.09
C LYS A 355 -15.98 -7.94 8.42
N ILE A 356 -15.78 -8.83 7.46
CA ILE A 356 -14.51 -8.90 6.68
C ILE A 356 -14.33 -7.61 5.87
N ILE A 357 -15.37 -7.16 5.17
CA ILE A 357 -15.35 -5.92 4.40
C ILE A 357 -15.12 -4.71 5.32
N GLU A 358 -15.80 -4.64 6.45
CA GLU A 358 -15.60 -3.56 7.43
C GLU A 358 -14.19 -3.54 7.98
N PHE A 359 -13.63 -4.69 8.32
CA PHE A 359 -12.26 -4.78 8.81
C PHE A 359 -11.24 -4.32 7.75
N ALA A 360 -11.45 -4.73 6.48
CA ALA A 360 -10.60 -4.32 5.37
C ALA A 360 -10.71 -2.81 5.06
N ASN A 361 -11.85 -2.17 5.35
CA ASN A 361 -12.11 -0.75 5.11
C ASN A 361 -11.70 0.17 6.27
N LYS A 362 -11.49 -0.35 7.48
CA LYS A 362 -11.04 0.44 8.64
C LYS A 362 -9.52 0.54 8.66
N ASN A 363 -9.02 1.76 8.68
CA ASN A 363 -7.59 2.09 8.80
C ASN A 363 -7.13 2.31 10.24
#